data_79d4d9de0f9361d42f42c5358c273a02
#
_entry.id   79d4d9de0f9361d42f42c5358c273a02
#
_cell.length_a   1.000
_cell.length_b   1.000
_cell.length_c   1.000
_cell.angle_alpha   90.00
_cell.angle_beta   90.00
_cell.angle_gamma   90.00
#
_symmetry.space_group_name_H-M   'P 1'
#
loop_
_entity.id
_entity.type
_entity.pdbx_description
1 polymer ?
#
loop_
_entity_poly.entity_id
_entity_poly.type
_entity_poly.pdbx_seq_one_letter_code
_entity_poly.pdbx_strand_id
1 'polypeptide(L)'
;MATLSAANQNSILKIREFRGLNENPDGDTHIKTGELSRCVNFRVTQDKHLQLRPGQKTVVNLRTAWDALSSKPSGIPSPEFSGAWRGAVGDGVHTLAVFGGVIWDVDLDGGTPKEVGRCQQAPAFFFGFGKKVYLLNGKEYQGWDGKSGSKFASVEGYIPTVKTGCKPDGTGATLENVNRLTGKRKIKFSPDGTAKAFVLGEKDVDEI
;
A
#
# COMPACT_ATOMS: atom_id res chain seq x y z
N MET A 1 -1.92 -54.81 -59.44
CA MET A 1 -1.10 -54.04 -58.47
C MET A 1 -1.66 -52.62 -58.41
N ALA A 2 -2.31 -52.27 -57.34
CA ALA A 2 -2.81 -50.88 -57.15
C ALA A 2 -1.72 -50.09 -56.45
N THR A 3 -1.13 -49.12 -57.14
CA THR A 3 -0.19 -48.14 -56.59
C THR A 3 -1.00 -47.10 -55.80
N LEU A 4 -0.93 -47.18 -54.50
CA LEU A 4 -1.41 -46.12 -53.63
C LEU A 4 -0.45 -44.93 -53.78
N SER A 5 -0.87 -43.91 -54.50
CA SER A 5 -0.23 -42.62 -54.49
C SER A 5 -0.51 -41.95 -53.15
N ALA A 6 0.47 -41.96 -52.28
CA ALA A 6 0.43 -41.13 -51.07
C ALA A 6 0.59 -39.67 -51.50
N ALA A 7 -0.53 -39.00 -51.74
CA ALA A 7 -0.52 -37.57 -51.88
C ALA A 7 -0.16 -36.96 -50.52
N ASN A 8 1.06 -36.47 -50.38
CA ASN A 8 1.48 -35.59 -49.30
C ASN A 8 0.64 -34.31 -49.39
N GLN A 9 -0.55 -34.34 -48.88
CA GLN A 9 -1.31 -33.12 -48.68
C GLN A 9 -0.73 -32.40 -47.47
N ASN A 10 0.18 -31.50 -47.70
CA ASN A 10 0.55 -30.50 -46.69
C ASN A 10 -0.68 -29.64 -46.40
N SER A 11 -1.43 -30.00 -45.38
CA SER A 11 -2.55 -29.18 -44.91
C SER A 11 -1.98 -27.94 -44.25
N ILE A 12 -2.14 -26.80 -44.90
CA ILE A 12 -1.74 -25.51 -44.33
C ILE A 12 -2.88 -25.00 -43.46
N LEU A 13 -2.68 -25.01 -42.13
CA LEU A 13 -3.58 -24.36 -41.20
C LEU A 13 -3.31 -22.85 -41.19
N LYS A 14 -4.24 -22.05 -41.68
CA LYS A 14 -4.17 -20.59 -41.62
C LYS A 14 -5.00 -20.08 -40.46
N ILE A 15 -4.34 -19.55 -39.41
CA ILE A 15 -5.00 -18.84 -38.30
C ILE A 15 -5.06 -17.36 -38.69
N ARG A 16 -6.25 -16.83 -38.92
CA ARG A 16 -6.46 -15.43 -39.32
C ARG A 16 -6.81 -14.53 -38.13
N GLU A 17 -7.35 -15.10 -37.05
CA GLU A 17 -7.81 -14.37 -35.89
C GLU A 17 -7.40 -15.10 -34.61
N PHE A 18 -6.89 -14.33 -33.64
CA PHE A 18 -6.62 -14.84 -32.29
C PHE A 18 -7.76 -14.45 -31.36
N ARG A 19 -8.35 -15.43 -30.69
CA ARG A 19 -9.56 -15.25 -29.86
C ARG A 19 -9.28 -15.05 -28.38
N GLY A 20 -8.02 -15.20 -28.00
CA GLY A 20 -7.61 -15.02 -26.62
C GLY A 20 -6.94 -16.27 -26.02
N LEU A 21 -6.74 -16.24 -24.72
CA LEU A 21 -6.16 -17.32 -23.93
C LEU A 21 -7.29 -18.20 -23.39
N ASN A 22 -7.16 -19.51 -23.57
CA ASN A 22 -8.07 -20.51 -22.99
C ASN A 22 -7.24 -21.44 -22.09
N GLU A 23 -7.31 -21.19 -20.78
CA GLU A 23 -6.60 -21.97 -19.76
C GLU A 23 -7.41 -23.15 -19.22
N ASN A 24 -8.32 -23.70 -20.01
CA ASN A 24 -9.11 -24.83 -19.57
C ASN A 24 -8.17 -26.04 -19.28
N PRO A 25 -8.25 -26.64 -18.07
CA PRO A 25 -7.39 -27.76 -17.69
C PRO A 25 -7.59 -29.01 -18.52
N ASP A 26 -8.71 -29.15 -19.22
CA ASP A 26 -8.99 -30.29 -20.07
C ASP A 26 -8.21 -30.26 -21.43
N GLY A 27 -7.23 -29.36 -21.53
CA GLY A 27 -6.19 -29.37 -22.54
C GLY A 27 -6.69 -29.35 -23.98
N ASP A 28 -6.13 -30.22 -24.78
CA ASP A 28 -6.15 -30.15 -26.24
C ASP A 28 -7.53 -30.33 -26.90
N THR A 29 -8.52 -30.87 -26.21
CA THR A 29 -9.84 -31.16 -26.81
C THR A 29 -10.80 -29.99 -26.82
N HIS A 30 -10.57 -28.96 -26.01
CA HIS A 30 -11.49 -27.83 -25.86
C HIS A 30 -10.95 -26.50 -26.41
N ILE A 31 -9.74 -26.50 -26.93
CA ILE A 31 -9.14 -25.31 -27.53
C ILE A 31 -9.62 -25.18 -28.98
N LYS A 32 -10.36 -24.10 -29.25
CA LYS A 32 -10.87 -23.82 -30.58
C LYS A 32 -9.78 -23.19 -31.46
N THR A 33 -9.91 -23.34 -32.77
CA THR A 33 -9.01 -22.68 -33.72
C THR A 33 -8.99 -21.19 -33.47
N GLY A 34 -7.78 -20.65 -33.23
CA GLY A 34 -7.55 -19.23 -32.89
C GLY A 34 -7.47 -18.93 -31.40
N GLU A 35 -7.76 -19.87 -30.52
CA GLU A 35 -7.47 -19.76 -29.11
C GLU A 35 -6.04 -20.23 -28.80
N LEU A 36 -5.45 -19.66 -27.75
CA LEU A 36 -4.11 -20.00 -27.29
C LEU A 36 -4.19 -20.69 -25.94
N SER A 37 -3.55 -21.84 -25.78
CA SER A 37 -3.43 -22.51 -24.47
C SER A 37 -2.39 -21.84 -23.57
N ARG A 38 -1.42 -21.17 -24.19
CA ARG A 38 -0.38 -20.43 -23.47
C ARG A 38 0.05 -19.23 -24.32
N CYS A 39 0.19 -18.09 -23.65
CA CYS A 39 0.65 -16.87 -24.30
C CYS A 39 1.71 -16.20 -23.41
N VAL A 40 2.94 -16.14 -23.90
CA VAL A 40 4.06 -15.53 -23.17
C VAL A 40 4.59 -14.35 -23.99
N ASN A 41 4.66 -13.17 -23.37
CA ASN A 41 5.14 -11.93 -23.98
C ASN A 41 4.34 -11.42 -25.18
N PHE A 42 3.14 -11.95 -25.41
CA PHE A 42 2.21 -11.44 -26.41
C PHE A 42 0.90 -11.02 -25.77
N ARG A 43 0.18 -10.16 -26.45
CA ARG A 43 -1.22 -9.82 -26.16
C ARG A 43 -2.04 -9.91 -27.44
N VAL A 44 -3.30 -10.26 -27.29
CA VAL A 44 -4.25 -10.18 -28.39
C VAL A 44 -4.80 -8.75 -28.44
N THR A 45 -4.71 -8.10 -29.57
CA THR A 45 -5.25 -6.74 -29.79
C THR A 45 -6.76 -6.78 -29.99
N GLN A 46 -7.42 -5.61 -29.99
CA GLN A 46 -8.82 -5.50 -30.34
C GLN A 46 -9.14 -6.02 -31.74
N ASP A 47 -8.19 -5.86 -32.67
CA ASP A 47 -8.27 -6.38 -34.04
C ASP A 47 -7.94 -7.88 -34.16
N LYS A 48 -7.86 -8.58 -33.02
CA LYS A 48 -7.59 -10.02 -32.94
C LYS A 48 -6.23 -10.46 -33.52
N HIS A 49 -5.26 -9.56 -33.54
CA HIS A 49 -3.87 -9.86 -33.88
C HIS A 49 -3.02 -10.11 -32.64
N LEU A 50 -1.98 -10.93 -32.79
CA LEU A 50 -0.94 -11.07 -31.78
C LEU A 50 0.05 -9.91 -31.87
N GLN A 51 0.23 -9.21 -30.76
CA GLN A 51 1.21 -8.15 -30.64
C GLN A 51 2.18 -8.48 -29.50
N LEU A 52 3.46 -8.27 -29.69
CA LEU A 52 4.44 -8.32 -28.62
C LEU A 52 4.06 -7.31 -27.52
N ARG A 53 4.15 -7.73 -26.28
CA ARG A 53 4.03 -6.79 -25.16
C ARG A 53 5.17 -5.80 -25.24
N PRO A 54 4.92 -4.52 -24.97
CA PRO A 54 5.99 -3.53 -24.89
C PRO A 54 7.04 -3.99 -23.88
N GLY A 55 8.29 -3.72 -24.19
CA GLY A 55 9.39 -3.97 -23.26
C GLY A 55 9.19 -3.20 -21.95
N GLN A 56 9.75 -3.71 -20.86
CA GLN A 56 9.80 -3.03 -19.58
C GLN A 56 11.14 -2.31 -19.45
N LYS A 57 11.08 -1.05 -19.05
CA LYS A 57 12.27 -0.27 -18.71
C LYS A 57 12.27 -0.06 -17.19
N THR A 58 13.38 -0.38 -16.55
CA THR A 58 13.57 -0.02 -15.15
C THR A 58 13.66 1.50 -15.04
N VAL A 59 12.74 2.11 -14.33
CA VAL A 59 12.71 3.57 -14.09
C VAL A 59 13.56 3.91 -12.88
N VAL A 60 13.39 3.17 -11.79
CA VAL A 60 14.07 3.41 -10.51
C VAL A 60 14.49 2.09 -9.89
N ASN A 61 15.69 2.07 -9.30
CA ASN A 61 16.17 0.95 -8.50
C ASN A 61 16.14 1.32 -7.02
N LEU A 62 15.07 0.88 -6.33
CA LEU A 62 14.89 1.16 -4.91
C LEU A 62 15.93 0.45 -4.03
N ARG A 63 16.51 -0.64 -4.48
CA ARG A 63 17.60 -1.32 -3.77
C ARG A 63 18.81 -0.42 -3.67
N THR A 64 19.22 0.20 -4.77
CA THR A 64 20.35 1.13 -4.77
C THR A 64 20.07 2.32 -3.86
N ALA A 65 18.85 2.88 -3.89
CA ALA A 65 18.47 3.97 -3.00
C ALA A 65 18.49 3.56 -1.52
N TRP A 66 18.02 2.36 -1.21
CA TRP A 66 18.03 1.81 0.15
C TRP A 66 19.45 1.54 0.65
N ASP A 67 20.32 1.00 -0.20
CA ASP A 67 21.71 0.73 0.14
C ASP A 67 22.51 2.02 0.42
N ALA A 68 22.12 3.12 -0.21
CA ALA A 68 22.73 4.45 -0.03
C ALA A 68 22.25 5.20 1.23
N LEU A 69 21.26 4.67 1.97
CA LEU A 69 20.80 5.30 3.20
C LEU A 69 21.91 5.34 4.27
N SER A 70 22.12 6.50 4.87
CA SER A 70 23.05 6.69 6.00
C SER A 70 22.58 5.95 7.26
N SER A 71 21.29 5.77 7.43
CA SER A 71 20.69 5.02 8.55
C SER A 71 19.58 4.11 8.00
N LYS A 72 19.80 2.81 8.07
CA LYS A 72 18.85 1.80 7.63
C LYS A 72 17.86 1.48 8.75
N PRO A 73 16.58 1.13 8.42
CA PRO A 73 15.64 0.63 9.40
C PRO A 73 16.22 -0.62 10.11
N SER A 74 16.08 -0.67 11.43
CA SER A 74 16.54 -1.81 12.22
C SER A 74 15.68 -3.05 12.01
N GLY A 75 16.26 -4.24 12.14
CA GLY A 75 15.52 -5.50 12.08
C GLY A 75 15.08 -5.94 10.68
N ILE A 76 15.63 -5.34 9.61
CA ILE A 76 15.35 -5.72 8.22
C ILE A 76 16.63 -6.31 7.59
N PRO A 77 16.86 -7.63 7.69
CA PRO A 77 18.03 -8.27 7.11
C PRO A 77 17.95 -8.36 5.57
N SER A 78 16.74 -8.47 5.02
CA SER A 78 16.49 -8.52 3.60
C SER A 78 15.39 -7.52 3.23
N PRO A 79 15.76 -6.43 2.55
CA PRO A 79 14.75 -5.46 2.10
C PRO A 79 13.94 -6.02 0.94
N GLU A 80 12.61 -5.93 1.06
CA GLU A 80 11.65 -6.39 0.07
C GLU A 80 10.67 -5.28 -0.30
N PHE A 81 10.11 -5.39 -1.50
CA PHE A 81 9.01 -4.55 -1.94
C PHE A 81 7.72 -5.00 -1.26
N SER A 82 7.00 -4.06 -0.66
CA SER A 82 5.81 -4.36 0.14
C SER A 82 4.53 -3.74 -0.40
N GLY A 83 4.61 -2.73 -1.25
CA GLY A 83 3.43 -2.10 -1.83
C GLY A 83 3.75 -0.81 -2.57
N ALA A 84 2.82 -0.37 -3.41
CA ALA A 84 2.92 0.89 -4.14
C ALA A 84 1.57 1.56 -4.31
N TRP A 85 1.61 2.87 -4.56
CA TRP A 85 0.44 3.69 -4.84
C TRP A 85 0.81 4.85 -5.77
N ARG A 86 -0.14 5.27 -6.60
CA ARG A 86 -0.01 6.47 -7.42
C ARG A 86 -1.29 7.26 -7.39
N GLY A 87 -1.19 8.55 -7.14
CA GLY A 87 -2.35 9.43 -7.11
C GLY A 87 -1.97 10.87 -6.81
N ALA A 88 -2.97 11.75 -6.86
CA ALA A 88 -2.82 13.15 -6.52
C ALA A 88 -3.03 13.37 -5.03
N VAL A 89 -2.08 14.03 -4.37
CA VAL A 89 -2.18 14.47 -2.97
C VAL A 89 -1.28 15.68 -2.74
N GLY A 90 -1.71 16.60 -1.90
CA GLY A 90 -0.90 17.77 -1.54
C GLY A 90 -0.58 18.68 -2.73
N ASP A 91 0.68 18.74 -3.09
CA ASP A 91 1.23 19.62 -4.12
C ASP A 91 1.33 18.99 -5.52
N GLY A 92 0.96 17.71 -5.67
CA GLY A 92 1.07 17.08 -6.99
C GLY A 92 0.61 15.63 -7.09
N VAL A 93 1.07 15.00 -8.15
CA VAL A 93 0.91 13.55 -8.36
C VAL A 93 2.15 12.84 -7.84
N HIS A 94 1.97 11.96 -6.89
CA HIS A 94 3.04 11.20 -6.26
C HIS A 94 2.95 9.72 -6.62
N THR A 95 4.09 9.08 -6.73
CA THR A 95 4.21 7.64 -6.87
C THR A 95 4.95 7.10 -5.65
N LEU A 96 4.21 6.50 -4.76
CA LEU A 96 4.75 5.95 -3.51
C LEU A 96 5.09 4.48 -3.68
N ALA A 97 6.19 4.06 -3.09
CA ALA A 97 6.62 2.67 -3.04
C ALA A 97 7.22 2.35 -1.66
N VAL A 98 6.89 1.20 -1.09
CA VAL A 98 7.52 0.72 0.14
C VAL A 98 8.54 -0.33 -0.22
N PHE A 99 9.79 -0.08 0.17
CA PHE A 99 10.89 -1.01 -0.01
C PHE A 99 11.80 -0.99 1.22
N GLY A 100 12.01 -2.15 1.82
CA GLY A 100 12.89 -2.30 2.98
C GLY A 100 12.46 -1.46 4.19
N GLY A 101 11.16 -1.33 4.46
CA GLY A 101 10.63 -0.54 5.58
C GLY A 101 10.75 0.97 5.39
N VAL A 102 11.08 1.42 4.18
CA VAL A 102 11.12 2.85 3.83
C VAL A 102 10.04 3.15 2.81
N ILE A 103 9.34 4.25 3.01
CA ILE A 103 8.35 4.77 2.08
C ILE A 103 9.05 5.78 1.19
N TRP A 104 9.08 5.48 -0.09
CA TRP A 104 9.74 6.29 -1.11
C TRP A 104 8.70 7.04 -1.94
N ASP A 105 8.95 8.31 -2.20
CA ASP A 105 8.31 9.05 -3.29
C ASP A 105 9.21 8.93 -4.53
N VAL A 106 8.68 8.31 -5.58
CA VAL A 106 9.42 7.92 -6.77
C VAL A 106 9.04 8.82 -7.93
N ASP A 107 10.03 9.47 -8.50
CA ASP A 107 9.86 10.19 -9.76
C ASP A 107 9.98 9.20 -10.93
N LEU A 108 8.89 9.06 -11.71
CA LEU A 108 8.86 8.16 -12.87
C LEU A 108 9.63 8.69 -14.08
N ASP A 109 10.01 9.96 -14.07
CA ASP A 109 10.82 10.57 -15.13
C ASP A 109 12.33 10.35 -14.91
N GLY A 110 12.69 9.59 -13.86
CA GLY A 110 14.06 9.14 -13.61
C GLY A 110 14.79 9.93 -12.52
N GLY A 111 14.07 10.63 -11.68
CA GLY A 111 14.63 11.32 -10.52
C GLY A 111 15.08 10.37 -9.40
N THR A 112 15.84 10.91 -8.46
CA THR A 112 16.26 10.16 -7.26
C THR A 112 15.07 9.96 -6.32
N PRO A 113 14.79 8.73 -5.87
CA PRO A 113 13.73 8.46 -4.90
C PRO A 113 13.96 9.25 -3.61
N LYS A 114 12.91 9.84 -3.07
CA LYS A 114 12.94 10.60 -1.82
C LYS A 114 12.33 9.78 -0.69
N GLU A 115 13.00 9.71 0.45
CA GLU A 115 12.44 9.13 1.66
C GLU A 115 11.35 10.06 2.23
N VAL A 116 10.11 9.61 2.23
CA VAL A 116 8.96 10.35 2.78
C VAL A 116 8.40 9.71 4.05
N GLY A 117 8.94 8.61 4.49
CA GLY A 117 8.56 7.98 5.76
C GLY A 117 9.19 6.62 5.95
N ARG A 118 8.92 6.04 7.11
CA ARG A 118 9.37 4.69 7.49
C ARG A 118 8.20 3.92 8.07
N CYS A 119 8.21 2.61 7.85
CA CYS A 119 7.22 1.70 8.41
C CYS A 119 7.87 0.34 8.70
N GLN A 120 7.18 -0.50 9.43
CA GLN A 120 7.61 -1.89 9.59
C GLN A 120 7.49 -2.64 8.25
N GLN A 121 8.42 -3.53 7.98
CA GLN A 121 8.36 -4.36 6.77
C GLN A 121 7.21 -5.36 6.89
N ALA A 122 6.13 -5.09 6.18
CA ALA A 122 4.94 -5.92 6.06
C ALA A 122 4.21 -5.51 4.76
N PRO A 123 3.33 -6.35 4.22
CA PRO A 123 2.50 -5.97 3.08
C PRO A 123 1.80 -4.64 3.32
N ALA A 124 2.03 -3.66 2.46
CA ALA A 124 1.56 -2.30 2.62
C ALA A 124 0.45 -1.98 1.62
N PHE A 125 -0.63 -1.44 2.13
CA PHE A 125 -1.76 -0.97 1.35
C PHE A 125 -1.89 0.55 1.52
N PHE A 126 -2.06 1.26 0.39
CA PHE A 126 -2.28 2.70 0.40
C PHE A 126 -3.67 3.04 -0.09
N PHE A 127 -4.24 4.09 0.47
CA PHE A 127 -5.47 4.69 -0.03
C PHE A 127 -5.46 6.20 0.16
N GLY A 128 -6.07 6.91 -0.78
CA GLY A 128 -6.29 8.36 -0.69
C GLY A 128 -7.64 8.65 -0.04
N PHE A 129 -7.65 9.52 0.94
CA PHE A 129 -8.89 10.03 1.53
C PHE A 129 -8.74 11.49 1.98
N GLY A 130 -9.72 12.31 1.61
CA GLY A 130 -9.64 13.75 1.86
C GLY A 130 -8.46 14.37 1.09
N LYS A 131 -7.58 15.03 1.81
CA LYS A 131 -6.37 15.65 1.25
C LYS A 131 -5.09 14.91 1.67
N LYS A 132 -5.20 13.64 2.01
CA LYS A 132 -4.08 12.83 2.50
C LYS A 132 -4.08 11.45 1.85
N VAL A 133 -2.92 10.85 1.81
CA VAL A 133 -2.74 9.43 1.54
C VAL A 133 -2.39 8.71 2.84
N TYR A 134 -2.96 7.54 3.01
CA TYR A 134 -2.78 6.71 4.19
C TYR A 134 -2.14 5.39 3.83
N LEU A 135 -1.30 4.90 4.73
CA LEU A 135 -0.65 3.60 4.66
C LEU A 135 -1.19 2.71 5.78
N LEU A 136 -1.57 1.49 5.42
CA LEU A 136 -1.93 0.40 6.31
C LEU A 136 -1.05 -0.80 6.00
N ASN A 137 -0.41 -1.37 7.03
CA ASN A 137 0.40 -2.59 6.87
C ASN A 137 0.06 -3.68 7.90
N GLY A 138 -1.11 -3.56 8.55
CA GLY A 138 -1.54 -4.48 9.60
C GLY A 138 -0.86 -4.29 10.96
N LYS A 139 0.16 -3.42 11.05
CA LYS A 139 0.89 -3.07 12.28
C LYS A 139 0.83 -1.59 12.59
N GLU A 140 0.77 -0.77 11.55
CA GLU A 140 0.82 0.68 11.63
C GLU A 140 -0.26 1.29 10.74
N TYR A 141 -0.76 2.43 11.17
CA TYR A 141 -1.63 3.30 10.39
C TYR A 141 -1.00 4.69 10.33
N GLN A 142 -0.54 5.07 9.16
CA GLN A 142 0.17 6.32 8.93
C GLN A 142 -0.53 7.15 7.87
N GLY A 143 -0.39 8.47 7.95
CA GLY A 143 -0.92 9.41 6.96
C GLY A 143 0.11 10.43 6.53
N TRP A 144 -0.02 10.89 5.30
CA TRP A 144 0.85 11.91 4.69
C TRP A 144 0.00 12.90 3.87
N ASP A 145 0.34 14.17 3.94
CA ASP A 145 -0.41 15.24 3.27
C ASP A 145 0.15 15.62 1.88
N GLY A 146 1.20 14.93 1.42
CA GLY A 146 1.80 15.13 0.09
C GLY A 146 2.52 16.47 -0.09
N LYS A 147 2.85 17.17 0.97
CA LYS A 147 3.57 18.45 0.86
C LYS A 147 5.07 18.23 0.91
N SER A 148 5.78 19.10 0.20
CA SER A 148 7.24 19.10 0.24
C SER A 148 7.76 19.26 1.67
N GLY A 149 8.69 18.37 2.07
CA GLY A 149 9.27 18.34 3.42
C GLY A 149 8.43 17.66 4.49
N SER A 150 7.16 17.34 4.25
CA SER A 150 6.37 16.53 5.18
C SER A 150 6.72 15.05 5.05
N LYS A 151 6.44 14.28 6.10
CA LYS A 151 6.67 12.84 6.16
C LYS A 151 5.43 12.11 6.65
N PHE A 152 5.37 10.81 6.34
CA PHE A 152 4.38 9.93 6.93
C PHE A 152 4.49 9.96 8.46
N ALA A 153 3.36 10.11 9.12
CA ALA A 153 3.23 10.11 10.57
C ALA A 153 2.06 9.23 11.00
N SER A 154 2.16 8.67 12.19
CA SER A 154 1.07 7.88 12.79
C SER A 154 -0.22 8.71 12.85
N VAL A 155 -1.31 8.11 12.43
CA VAL A 155 -2.64 8.70 12.57
C VAL A 155 -3.14 8.39 13.96
N GLU A 156 -3.26 9.45 14.79
CA GLU A 156 -3.90 9.32 16.08
C GLU A 156 -5.42 9.19 15.89
N GLY A 157 -6.01 8.21 16.54
CA GLY A 157 -7.46 8.04 16.55
C GLY A 157 -8.13 9.25 17.23
N TYR A 158 -9.30 9.62 16.72
CA TYR A 158 -10.13 10.61 17.41
C TYR A 158 -10.49 10.06 18.80
N ILE A 159 -10.06 10.78 19.83
CA ILE A 159 -10.42 10.46 21.21
C ILE A 159 -11.66 11.29 21.56
N PRO A 160 -12.84 10.68 21.64
CA PRO A 160 -14.02 11.41 22.05
C PRO A 160 -13.85 11.90 23.49
N THR A 161 -13.97 13.19 23.68
CA THR A 161 -13.96 13.81 25.01
C THR A 161 -15.38 13.88 25.54
N VAL A 162 -15.57 13.46 26.79
CA VAL A 162 -16.84 13.55 27.48
C VAL A 162 -16.65 14.51 28.65
N LYS A 163 -17.57 15.45 28.79
CA LYS A 163 -17.67 16.22 30.04
C LYS A 163 -18.25 15.32 31.13
N THR A 164 -17.46 15.00 32.14
CA THR A 164 -17.92 14.24 33.28
C THR A 164 -17.69 15.08 34.56
N GLY A 165 -18.69 15.11 35.44
CA GLY A 165 -18.52 15.56 36.80
C GLY A 165 -18.27 17.05 37.01
N CYS A 166 -19.19 17.91 36.63
CA CYS A 166 -19.25 19.24 37.29
C CYS A 166 -19.47 19.05 38.77
N LYS A 167 -18.83 19.90 39.59
CA LYS A 167 -19.22 20.01 41.00
C LYS A 167 -20.71 20.31 41.10
N PRO A 168 -21.39 19.97 42.24
CA PRO A 168 -22.81 20.24 42.41
C PRO A 168 -23.20 21.72 42.27
N ASP A 169 -22.23 22.63 42.43
CA ASP A 169 -22.37 24.08 42.23
C ASP A 169 -22.19 24.55 40.79
N GLY A 170 -21.95 23.63 39.85
CA GLY A 170 -21.72 23.91 38.45
C GLY A 170 -20.34 24.45 38.12
N THR A 171 -19.43 24.56 39.11
CA THR A 171 -18.05 25.01 38.90
C THR A 171 -17.09 23.85 38.70
N GLY A 172 -15.95 24.09 38.04
CA GLY A 172 -14.88 23.11 37.82
C GLY A 172 -14.62 22.84 36.37
N ALA A 173 -13.36 22.57 36.04
CA ALA A 173 -12.94 22.17 34.72
C ALA A 173 -13.25 20.66 34.52
N THR A 174 -14.11 20.36 33.57
CA THR A 174 -14.75 19.05 33.47
C THR A 174 -14.58 18.39 32.12
N LEU A 175 -13.43 18.60 31.51
CA LEU A 175 -13.08 17.90 30.28
C LEU A 175 -12.10 16.76 30.59
N GLU A 176 -12.63 15.56 30.70
CA GLU A 176 -11.83 14.36 30.75
C GLU A 176 -11.80 13.71 29.38
N ASN A 177 -10.61 13.44 28.89
CA ASN A 177 -10.43 12.70 27.66
C ASN A 177 -10.64 11.20 27.95
N VAL A 178 -11.83 10.70 27.73
CA VAL A 178 -12.13 9.28 27.82
C VAL A 178 -11.95 8.63 26.46
N ASN A 179 -11.01 7.73 26.34
CA ASN A 179 -10.91 6.88 25.16
C ASN A 179 -11.99 5.80 25.21
N ARG A 180 -13.11 6.03 24.53
CA ARG A 180 -14.22 5.08 24.49
C ARG A 180 -13.94 3.84 23.62
N LEU A 181 -12.91 3.88 22.78
CA LEU A 181 -12.55 2.75 21.93
C LEU A 181 -11.81 1.66 22.71
N THR A 182 -11.08 2.00 23.76
CA THR A 182 -10.30 1.05 24.54
C THR A 182 -10.80 0.84 25.96
N GLY A 183 -11.86 1.54 26.38
CA GLY A 183 -12.33 1.55 27.76
C GLY A 183 -11.35 2.15 28.76
N LYS A 184 -10.19 2.59 28.32
CA LYS A 184 -9.18 3.23 29.19
C LYS A 184 -9.43 4.72 29.28
N ARG A 185 -9.38 5.23 30.48
CA ARG A 185 -9.49 6.64 30.77
C ARG A 185 -8.11 7.29 30.77
N LYS A 186 -7.97 8.45 30.13
CA LYS A 186 -6.74 9.24 30.15
C LYS A 186 -7.01 10.59 30.80
N ILE A 187 -6.37 10.83 31.91
CA ILE A 187 -6.39 12.11 32.60
C ILE A 187 -5.09 12.84 32.33
N LYS A 188 -5.17 14.08 31.85
CA LYS A 188 -4.01 14.88 31.50
C LYS A 188 -3.85 16.00 32.55
N PHE A 189 -2.68 16.06 33.17
CA PHE A 189 -2.30 17.11 34.06
C PHE A 189 -1.32 18.06 33.39
N SER A 190 -1.47 19.35 33.69
CA SER A 190 -0.49 20.39 33.30
C SER A 190 0.22 20.84 34.57
N PRO A 191 1.39 20.26 34.91
CA PRO A 191 2.11 20.65 36.13
C PRO A 191 2.65 22.07 35.99
N ASP A 192 2.55 22.81 37.10
CA ASP A 192 3.09 24.18 37.25
C ASP A 192 4.54 24.21 37.78
N GLY A 193 5.17 23.03 37.89
CA GLY A 193 6.52 22.88 38.44
C GLY A 193 6.60 22.77 39.95
N THR A 194 5.51 23.02 40.67
CA THR A 194 5.47 23.01 42.17
C THR A 194 4.49 21.96 42.70
N ALA A 195 3.45 21.64 41.96
CA ALA A 195 2.44 20.67 42.38
C ALA A 195 3.03 19.25 42.47
N LYS A 196 2.93 18.62 43.64
CA LYS A 196 3.37 17.25 43.91
C LYS A 196 2.22 16.25 44.04
N ALA A 197 0.97 16.72 44.01
CA ALA A 197 -0.21 15.89 44.11
C ALA A 197 -1.23 16.30 43.05
N PHE A 198 -1.78 15.32 42.37
CA PHE A 198 -2.80 15.50 41.34
C PHE A 198 -4.04 14.70 41.72
N VAL A 199 -5.19 15.34 41.68
CA VAL A 199 -6.46 14.68 42.02
C VAL A 199 -7.00 14.01 40.77
N LEU A 200 -7.20 12.71 40.80
CA LEU A 200 -7.74 11.93 39.70
C LEU A 200 -9.23 12.15 39.44
N GLY A 201 -9.97 12.69 40.42
CA GLY A 201 -11.42 12.89 40.32
C GLY A 201 -12.23 11.60 40.27
N GLU A 202 -11.58 10.47 40.52
CA GLU A 202 -12.19 9.14 40.54
C GLU A 202 -12.16 8.55 41.91
N LYS A 203 -13.15 7.70 42.21
CA LYS A 203 -13.20 6.84 43.39
C LYS A 203 -13.00 5.40 42.96
N ASP A 204 -12.45 4.60 43.84
CA ASP A 204 -12.25 3.17 43.64
C ASP A 204 -11.34 2.84 42.43
N VAL A 205 -10.16 3.51 42.37
CA VAL A 205 -9.12 3.21 41.40
C VAL A 205 -8.30 2.05 41.94
N ASP A 206 -8.20 0.95 41.17
CA ASP A 206 -7.33 -0.17 41.52
C ASP A 206 -5.86 0.25 41.55
N GLU A 207 -5.08 -0.35 42.43
CA GLU A 207 -3.64 -0.15 42.46
C GLU A 207 -3.02 -0.62 41.17
N ILE A 208 -2.07 0.16 40.64
CA ILE A 208 -1.35 -0.12 39.40
C ILE A 208 -0.11 -0.98 39.71
#